data_3bb93728e7a0219d43b2416b9d68ab13
#
_entry.id   3bb93728e7a0219d43b2416b9d68ab13
#
_cell.length_a   1.000
_cell.length_b   1.000
_cell.length_c   1.000
_cell.angle_alpha   90.00
_cell.angle_beta   90.00
_cell.angle_gamma   90.00
#
_symmetry.space_group_name_H-M   'P 1'
#
loop_
_entity.id
_entity.type
_entity.pdbx_description
1 polymer ?
#
loop_
_entity_poly.entity_id
_entity_poly.type
_entity_poly.pdbx_seq_one_letter_code
_entity_poly.pdbx_strand_id
1 'polypeptide(L)'
;MPPNESSRAPSATDAAASPPTNDVSEQVPQVGEEEPDGWFEKFLSAVEWLGNLLPHPVTLFAIFAVSVIFISGIADWFGLAVEDPRPEGSPGRSAEGIIEVVSLLNGEGLRRIIENLVENFTSFAPLGTVLVALLGVGVAQHSGLIKACIRGIVLAAASVRPREPKFEPSMGVVNYVQQVFVKIGAFVLEPKRLVTIAVVFTGIVSNTASELGYVVLVPLGAIVFLSMGRHPLAGLAAAFAGVSGGYSANLLLGTIDPLLAGLTQEAARLIDPGYAVHAAVNYYFMIASTFLITGIGVWVTLSIVEPWLGEYDPTQASEDLSDDAELDPLTENERRGLRWTGLAVLAMIGVLALTIVPEWGVLRNPETGEMLDSPFLNGIVAIIFIGFIIPGFVYGYATGTMTSDRDVVDGMAEAMSTLGLYIVIVFFAAQFVAFFGWTNLGQILAVTGAEFLENVGLTGPLVFVGFIFVSGFVNLMLGSASAQWAVTAPIFVPMLMLTGYSPEVIQAAYRIGDSVTNIITPMMSYFGLILAFAERYVKNLGIGTVISMMLPYSILFLCGWIILFYVWVFFLGLPVGPEAPTFYTL
;
A
#
# COMPACT_ATOMS: atom_id res chain seq x y z
N MET A 1 70.75 26.73 35.82
CA MET A 1 71.11 28.16 36.01
C MET A 1 70.14 28.98 35.19
N PRO A 2 69.45 29.95 35.76
CA PRO A 2 68.52 30.89 35.20
C PRO A 2 69.22 32.15 34.68
N PRO A 3 68.62 33.29 34.34
CA PRO A 3 67.42 33.92 34.91
C PRO A 3 66.47 34.53 33.91
N ASN A 4 65.21 34.86 34.32
CA ASN A 4 64.74 36.19 34.79
C ASN A 4 64.48 37.18 33.63
N GLU A 5 63.46 37.92 33.51
CA GLU A 5 62.69 38.85 34.35
C GLU A 5 61.39 39.19 33.65
N SER A 6 60.28 39.20 34.31
CA SER A 6 59.58 40.33 34.97
C SER A 6 58.87 41.25 33.94
N SER A 7 57.67 41.60 34.02
CA SER A 7 56.87 42.28 35.00
C SER A 7 55.68 42.98 34.35
N ARG A 8 54.61 43.12 35.13
CA ARG A 8 53.53 44.14 35.11
C ARG A 8 52.27 43.88 34.34
N ALA A 9 51.31 43.56 35.13
CA ALA A 9 49.94 43.97 34.86
C ALA A 9 49.76 45.49 34.91
N PRO A 10 48.78 46.02 34.24
CA PRO A 10 47.83 46.91 34.90
C PRO A 10 46.37 46.51 34.71
N SER A 11 45.66 46.88 35.68
CA SER A 11 44.29 46.83 36.08
C SER A 11 43.27 47.35 35.10
N ALA A 12 42.12 46.67 35.16
CA ALA A 12 40.75 47.20 35.31
C ALA A 12 40.07 47.93 34.13
N THR A 13 38.86 47.43 33.91
CA THR A 13 37.68 48.08 33.30
C THR A 13 37.74 48.35 31.79
N ASP A 14 37.07 47.47 31.06
CA ASP A 14 36.05 47.90 30.13
C ASP A 14 35.16 46.72 29.65
N ALA A 15 33.89 46.92 29.83
CA ALA A 15 32.74 46.42 29.12
C ALA A 15 32.82 45.04 28.40
N ALA A 16 32.17 44.08 28.97
CA ALA A 16 31.71 42.88 28.30
C ALA A 16 30.85 43.26 27.07
N ALA A 17 31.41 43.13 25.89
CA ALA A 17 30.69 43.00 24.65
C ALA A 17 30.35 41.53 24.44
N SER A 18 29.07 41.18 24.56
CA SER A 18 28.51 39.89 24.16
C SER A 18 28.84 39.64 22.68
N PRO A 19 29.20 38.42 22.29
CA PRO A 19 29.32 38.09 20.87
C PRO A 19 27.93 38.25 20.18
N PRO A 20 27.88 38.68 18.92
CA PRO A 20 26.61 38.76 18.20
C PRO A 20 26.04 37.35 18.10
N THR A 21 24.86 37.17 18.65
CA THR A 21 23.99 36.07 18.32
C THR A 21 23.63 36.22 16.86
N ASN A 22 24.27 35.44 15.98
CA ASN A 22 23.78 35.19 14.65
C ASN A 22 22.47 34.44 14.82
N ASP A 23 21.40 35.21 14.88
CA ASP A 23 20.04 34.74 14.65
C ASP A 23 19.93 34.45 13.14
N VAL A 24 20.45 33.27 12.74
CA VAL A 24 20.14 32.67 11.46
C VAL A 24 18.78 32.01 11.63
N SER A 25 17.75 32.83 11.76
CA SER A 25 16.43 32.44 11.31
C SER A 25 16.58 32.34 9.79
N GLU A 26 16.88 31.12 9.31
CA GLU A 26 16.69 30.75 7.91
C GLU A 26 15.27 31.21 7.56
N GLN A 27 15.21 32.30 6.83
CA GLN A 27 14.03 32.66 6.06
C GLN A 27 13.88 31.56 5.00
N VAL A 28 13.10 30.53 5.33
CA VAL A 28 12.48 29.70 4.31
C VAL A 28 11.81 30.68 3.35
N PRO A 29 12.16 30.70 2.06
CA PRO A 29 11.45 31.55 1.10
C PRO A 29 9.97 31.17 1.22
N GLN A 30 9.15 32.09 1.68
CA GLN A 30 7.72 31.99 1.49
C GLN A 30 7.52 32.01 -0.03
N VAL A 31 7.30 30.83 -0.60
CA VAL A 31 6.71 30.69 -1.94
C VAL A 31 5.41 31.47 -1.84
N GLY A 32 5.31 32.52 -2.62
CA GLY A 32 4.11 33.37 -2.63
C GLY A 32 2.90 32.45 -2.79
N GLU A 33 1.98 32.52 -1.84
CA GLU A 33 0.67 31.92 -1.93
C GLU A 33 -0.06 32.60 -3.09
N GLU A 34 0.12 32.09 -4.31
CA GLU A 34 -0.81 32.41 -5.40
C GLU A 34 -2.15 31.79 -4.98
N GLU A 35 -3.17 32.64 -4.81
CA GLU A 35 -4.51 32.16 -4.51
C GLU A 35 -4.94 31.16 -5.60
N PRO A 36 -5.39 29.95 -5.22
CA PRO A 36 -5.76 28.92 -6.18
C PRO A 36 -6.89 29.43 -7.10
N ASP A 37 -6.62 29.59 -8.38
CA ASP A 37 -7.53 30.19 -9.36
C ASP A 37 -8.62 29.23 -9.85
N GLY A 38 -8.39 27.90 -9.79
CA GLY A 38 -9.32 26.88 -10.26
C GLY A 38 -10.19 26.27 -9.14
N TRP A 39 -11.43 25.85 -9.46
CA TRP A 39 -12.26 25.12 -8.50
C TRP A 39 -11.59 23.85 -7.97
N PHE A 40 -10.79 23.19 -8.80
CA PHE A 40 -10.06 21.99 -8.46
C PHE A 40 -8.89 22.27 -7.53
N GLU A 41 -8.16 23.36 -7.76
CA GLU A 41 -7.09 23.80 -6.86
C GLU A 41 -7.65 24.22 -5.50
N LYS A 42 -8.80 24.92 -5.47
CA LYS A 42 -9.54 25.22 -4.21
C LYS A 42 -9.99 23.95 -3.50
N PHE A 43 -10.45 22.94 -4.24
CA PHE A 43 -10.80 21.63 -3.67
C PHE A 43 -9.57 20.95 -3.05
N LEU A 44 -8.44 20.90 -3.76
CA LEU A 44 -7.19 20.32 -3.24
C LEU A 44 -6.65 21.08 -2.03
N SER A 45 -6.66 22.41 -2.07
CA SER A 45 -6.27 23.24 -0.91
C SER A 45 -7.18 23.00 0.29
N ALA A 46 -8.48 22.81 0.07
CA ALA A 46 -9.41 22.46 1.14
C ALA A 46 -9.14 21.06 1.70
N VAL A 47 -8.82 20.08 0.85
CA VAL A 47 -8.43 18.70 1.26
C VAL A 47 -7.12 18.73 2.03
N GLU A 48 -6.12 19.48 1.56
CA GLU A 48 -4.84 19.67 2.23
C GLU A 48 -5.01 20.35 3.59
N TRP A 49 -5.78 21.45 3.64
CA TRP A 49 -6.10 22.13 4.89
C TRP A 49 -6.80 21.19 5.89
N LEU A 50 -7.78 20.41 5.41
CA LEU A 50 -8.52 19.47 6.23
C LEU A 50 -7.61 18.30 6.70
N GLY A 51 -6.72 17.81 5.82
CA GLY A 51 -5.72 16.81 6.15
C GLY A 51 -4.73 17.30 7.20
N ASN A 52 -4.24 18.54 7.05
CA ASN A 52 -3.33 19.18 8.01
C ASN A 52 -4.00 19.49 9.37
N LEU A 53 -5.34 19.55 9.41
CA LEU A 53 -6.09 19.69 10.66
C LEU A 53 -6.13 18.38 11.46
N LEU A 54 -5.97 17.23 10.80
CA LEU A 54 -5.93 15.95 11.47
C LEU A 54 -4.62 15.81 12.26
N PRO A 55 -4.69 15.36 13.52
CA PRO A 55 -3.48 15.08 14.27
C PRO A 55 -2.75 13.87 13.67
N HIS A 56 -1.47 13.74 14.01
CA HIS A 56 -0.69 12.56 13.65
C HIS A 56 -1.46 11.25 13.94
N PRO A 57 -1.41 10.21 13.08
CA PRO A 57 -2.19 8.97 13.24
C PRO A 57 -2.13 8.34 14.64
N VAL A 58 -0.97 8.34 15.28
CA VAL A 58 -0.80 7.89 16.68
C VAL A 58 -1.71 8.68 17.63
N THR A 59 -1.69 10.00 17.52
CA THR A 59 -2.51 10.90 18.35
C THR A 59 -4.00 10.71 18.06
N LEU A 60 -4.34 10.49 16.79
CA LEU A 60 -5.73 10.23 16.38
C LEU A 60 -6.28 8.97 17.04
N PHE A 61 -5.54 7.85 17.02
CA PHE A 61 -5.94 6.62 17.69
C PHE A 61 -5.99 6.77 19.23
N ALA A 62 -5.06 7.51 19.81
CA ALA A 62 -5.10 7.82 21.23
C ALA A 62 -6.35 8.62 21.60
N ILE A 63 -6.72 9.63 20.79
CA ILE A 63 -7.95 10.40 20.96
C ILE A 63 -9.18 9.49 20.81
N PHE A 64 -9.22 8.61 19.82
CA PHE A 64 -10.32 7.68 19.61
C PHE A 64 -10.47 6.71 20.80
N ALA A 65 -9.39 6.11 21.28
CA ALA A 65 -9.42 5.22 22.44
C ALA A 65 -9.98 5.94 23.69
N VAL A 66 -9.49 7.16 23.96
CA VAL A 66 -10.00 7.98 25.07
C VAL A 66 -11.44 8.40 24.83
N SER A 67 -11.81 8.79 23.63
CA SER A 67 -13.18 9.18 23.28
C SER A 67 -14.18 8.06 23.49
N VAL A 68 -13.83 6.81 23.15
CA VAL A 68 -14.68 5.64 23.38
C VAL A 68 -14.99 5.47 24.87
N ILE A 69 -14.02 5.70 25.76
CA ILE A 69 -14.26 5.61 27.22
C ILE A 69 -15.31 6.63 27.64
N PHE A 70 -15.20 7.90 27.23
CA PHE A 70 -16.16 8.94 27.58
C PHE A 70 -17.52 8.74 26.90
N ILE A 71 -17.53 8.40 25.61
CA ILE A 71 -18.77 8.17 24.87
C ILE A 71 -19.52 7.00 25.46
N SER A 72 -18.83 5.89 25.83
CA SER A 72 -19.49 4.75 26.48
C SER A 72 -20.14 5.12 27.80
N GLY A 73 -19.51 5.98 28.61
CA GLY A 73 -20.11 6.44 29.88
C GLY A 73 -21.34 7.31 29.65
N ILE A 74 -21.30 8.20 28.66
CA ILE A 74 -22.44 9.06 28.31
C ILE A 74 -23.57 8.21 27.71
N ALA A 75 -23.27 7.30 26.80
CA ALA A 75 -24.25 6.46 26.13
C ALA A 75 -24.94 5.49 27.10
N ASP A 76 -24.19 4.91 28.03
CA ASP A 76 -24.73 4.08 29.11
C ASP A 76 -25.68 4.88 30.02
N TRP A 77 -25.30 6.12 30.35
CA TRP A 77 -26.16 7.00 31.16
C TRP A 77 -27.52 7.32 30.48
N PHE A 78 -27.52 7.39 29.13
CA PHE A 78 -28.75 7.55 28.35
C PHE A 78 -29.47 6.22 28.05
N GLY A 79 -28.92 5.06 28.46
CA GLY A 79 -29.49 3.74 28.20
C GLY A 79 -29.53 3.42 26.70
N LEU A 80 -28.46 3.77 25.95
CA LEU A 80 -28.38 3.50 24.51
C LEU A 80 -28.33 1.98 24.28
N ALA A 81 -29.33 1.47 23.56
CA ALA A 81 -29.44 0.06 23.18
C ALA A 81 -30.08 -0.04 21.80
N VAL A 82 -29.79 -1.11 21.07
CA VAL A 82 -30.38 -1.45 19.77
C VAL A 82 -30.82 -2.91 19.75
N GLU A 83 -31.81 -3.26 18.93
CA GLU A 83 -32.16 -4.65 18.68
C GLU A 83 -31.04 -5.32 17.86
N ASP A 84 -30.68 -6.54 18.23
CA ASP A 84 -29.68 -7.32 17.50
C ASP A 84 -30.35 -8.01 16.30
N PRO A 85 -30.04 -7.60 15.07
CA PRO A 85 -30.67 -8.14 13.86
C PRO A 85 -30.24 -9.57 13.53
N ARG A 86 -29.20 -10.10 14.20
CA ARG A 86 -28.70 -11.46 13.94
C ARG A 86 -29.72 -12.51 14.39
N PRO A 87 -29.82 -13.67 13.71
CA PRO A 87 -30.71 -14.77 14.13
C PRO A 87 -30.40 -15.29 15.53
N GLU A 88 -31.39 -15.89 16.19
CA GLU A 88 -31.17 -16.56 17.47
C GLU A 88 -30.12 -17.69 17.36
N GLY A 89 -29.14 -17.68 18.25
CA GLY A 89 -28.03 -18.63 18.24
C GLY A 89 -26.81 -18.18 17.47
N SER A 90 -26.84 -17.00 16.84
CA SER A 90 -25.64 -16.42 16.16
C SER A 90 -24.52 -16.17 17.18
N PRO A 91 -23.25 -16.37 16.78
CA PRO A 91 -22.10 -16.10 17.63
C PRO A 91 -22.11 -14.65 18.15
N GLY A 92 -21.93 -14.48 19.47
CA GLY A 92 -21.87 -13.15 20.09
C GLY A 92 -23.21 -12.44 20.28
N ARG A 93 -24.36 -13.03 19.89
CA ARG A 93 -25.68 -12.49 20.17
C ARG A 93 -26.05 -12.68 21.65
N SER A 94 -26.60 -11.64 22.28
CA SER A 94 -27.13 -11.74 23.62
C SER A 94 -28.41 -12.61 23.67
N ALA A 95 -28.66 -13.27 24.79
CA ALA A 95 -29.88 -14.09 24.97
C ALA A 95 -31.16 -13.25 24.88
N GLU A 96 -31.10 -11.98 25.20
CA GLU A 96 -32.21 -11.03 25.21
C GLU A 96 -32.44 -10.38 23.81
N GLY A 97 -31.52 -10.61 22.84
CA GLY A 97 -31.61 -10.02 21.52
C GLY A 97 -31.45 -8.49 21.48
N ILE A 98 -30.85 -7.93 22.54
CA ILE A 98 -30.58 -6.49 22.67
C ILE A 98 -29.08 -6.28 22.84
N ILE A 99 -28.53 -5.32 22.16
CA ILE A 99 -27.15 -4.85 22.30
C ILE A 99 -27.18 -3.56 23.12
N GLU A 100 -26.73 -3.64 24.38
CA GLU A 100 -26.64 -2.49 25.28
C GLU A 100 -25.19 -1.97 25.32
N VAL A 101 -25.02 -0.67 25.52
CA VAL A 101 -23.69 -0.08 25.76
C VAL A 101 -23.16 -0.54 27.11
N VAL A 102 -21.89 -0.88 27.15
CA VAL A 102 -21.15 -1.17 28.38
C VAL A 102 -20.20 0.00 28.64
N SER A 103 -20.40 0.69 29.79
CA SER A 103 -19.56 1.83 30.15
C SER A 103 -18.16 1.39 30.59
N LEU A 104 -17.13 2.01 30.06
CA LEU A 104 -15.75 1.95 30.56
C LEU A 104 -15.42 3.10 31.52
N LEU A 105 -16.31 4.08 31.68
CA LEU A 105 -16.13 5.24 32.55
C LEU A 105 -16.57 4.92 34.01
N ASN A 106 -16.07 3.80 34.53
CA ASN A 106 -16.34 3.35 35.90
C ASN A 106 -15.14 2.58 36.45
N GLY A 107 -15.21 2.15 37.73
CA GLY A 107 -14.11 1.43 38.38
C GLY A 107 -13.82 0.03 37.79
N GLU A 108 -14.80 -0.64 37.24
CA GLU A 108 -14.62 -1.92 36.54
C GLU A 108 -13.97 -1.73 35.19
N GLY A 109 -14.43 -0.75 34.43
CA GLY A 109 -13.82 -0.34 33.13
C GLY A 109 -12.35 0.03 33.30
N LEU A 110 -12.00 0.81 34.32
CA LEU A 110 -10.61 1.17 34.59
C LEU A 110 -9.75 -0.06 34.89
N ARG A 111 -10.22 -0.99 35.71
CA ARG A 111 -9.51 -2.26 35.98
C ARG A 111 -9.32 -3.05 34.69
N ARG A 112 -10.38 -3.22 33.90
CA ARG A 112 -10.32 -3.94 32.62
C ARG A 112 -9.30 -3.36 31.66
N ILE A 113 -9.23 -2.01 31.56
CA ILE A 113 -8.24 -1.32 30.72
C ILE A 113 -6.82 -1.64 31.20
N ILE A 114 -6.54 -1.48 32.51
CA ILE A 114 -5.19 -1.68 33.05
C ILE A 114 -4.74 -3.14 32.94
N GLU A 115 -5.63 -4.08 33.23
CA GLU A 115 -5.31 -5.50 33.18
C GLU A 115 -5.03 -6.02 31.77
N ASN A 116 -5.69 -5.45 30.75
CA ASN A 116 -5.61 -5.94 29.38
C ASN A 116 -4.77 -5.06 28.43
N LEU A 117 -4.19 -3.96 28.91
CA LEU A 117 -3.45 -3.01 28.06
C LEU A 117 -2.34 -3.67 27.23
N VAL A 118 -1.59 -4.59 27.84
CA VAL A 118 -0.49 -5.31 27.18
C VAL A 118 -1.05 -6.40 26.27
N GLU A 119 -2.04 -7.14 26.73
CA GLU A 119 -2.64 -8.23 25.96
C GLU A 119 -3.32 -7.72 24.70
N ASN A 120 -4.09 -6.64 24.77
CA ASN A 120 -4.69 -6.01 23.60
C ASN A 120 -3.63 -5.71 22.51
N PHE A 121 -2.46 -5.23 22.91
CA PHE A 121 -1.38 -4.91 21.98
C PHE A 121 -0.72 -6.17 21.43
N THR A 122 -0.35 -7.13 22.28
CA THR A 122 0.44 -8.31 21.87
C THR A 122 -0.38 -9.35 21.11
N SER A 123 -1.69 -9.42 21.35
CA SER A 123 -2.63 -10.30 20.65
C SER A 123 -3.24 -9.68 19.39
N PHE A 124 -2.96 -8.40 19.12
CA PHE A 124 -3.50 -7.72 17.95
C PHE A 124 -2.95 -8.34 16.66
N ALA A 125 -3.83 -8.95 15.87
CA ALA A 125 -3.46 -9.79 14.72
C ALA A 125 -2.48 -9.12 13.73
N PRO A 126 -2.61 -7.84 13.38
CA PRO A 126 -1.69 -7.18 12.45
C PRO A 126 -0.25 -7.08 12.94
N LEU A 127 -0.01 -7.05 14.26
CA LEU A 127 1.33 -6.84 14.81
C LEU A 127 2.29 -7.96 14.39
N GLY A 128 1.98 -9.20 14.76
CA GLY A 128 2.85 -10.35 14.52
C GLY A 128 3.01 -10.66 13.02
N THR A 129 1.92 -10.58 12.27
CA THR A 129 1.92 -10.92 10.84
C THR A 129 2.80 -9.98 10.01
N VAL A 130 2.75 -8.68 10.29
CA VAL A 130 3.56 -7.68 9.59
C VAL A 130 5.04 -7.80 9.96
N LEU A 131 5.34 -7.94 11.25
CA LEU A 131 6.72 -8.09 11.71
C LEU A 131 7.40 -9.30 11.05
N VAL A 132 6.72 -10.46 11.03
CA VAL A 132 7.27 -11.68 10.42
C VAL A 132 7.47 -11.52 8.91
N ALA A 133 6.49 -10.99 8.19
CA ALA A 133 6.61 -10.77 6.75
C ALA A 133 7.80 -9.85 6.41
N LEU A 134 7.96 -8.74 7.14
CA LEU A 134 9.03 -7.77 6.91
C LEU A 134 10.43 -8.27 7.23
N LEU A 135 10.61 -9.20 8.16
CA LEU A 135 11.91 -9.83 8.39
C LEU A 135 12.48 -10.47 7.11
N GLY A 136 11.62 -11.18 6.35
CA GLY A 136 12.05 -11.79 5.08
C GLY A 136 12.33 -10.76 4.00
N VAL A 137 11.42 -9.80 3.84
CA VAL A 137 11.56 -8.70 2.86
C VAL A 137 12.81 -7.87 3.15
N GLY A 138 13.13 -7.59 4.42
CA GLY A 138 14.34 -6.86 4.82
C GLY A 138 15.63 -7.50 4.32
N VAL A 139 15.75 -8.82 4.39
CA VAL A 139 16.90 -9.54 3.84
C VAL A 139 16.99 -9.38 2.32
N ALA A 140 15.86 -9.49 1.61
CA ALA A 140 15.82 -9.31 0.16
C ALA A 140 16.13 -7.85 -0.26
N GLN A 141 15.75 -6.86 0.55
CA GLN A 141 16.08 -5.44 0.34
C GLN A 141 17.56 -5.18 0.57
N HIS A 142 18.07 -5.59 1.73
CA HIS A 142 19.46 -5.38 2.14
C HIS A 142 20.46 -6.05 1.18
N SER A 143 20.12 -7.24 0.65
CA SER A 143 20.94 -7.91 -0.37
C SER A 143 21.03 -7.15 -1.70
N GLY A 144 20.11 -6.22 -1.99
CA GLY A 144 19.98 -5.54 -3.27
C GLY A 144 19.17 -6.31 -4.31
N LEU A 145 18.61 -7.49 -3.97
CA LEU A 145 17.83 -8.33 -4.89
C LEU A 145 16.68 -7.56 -5.53
N ILE A 146 15.89 -6.86 -4.73
CA ILE A 146 14.67 -6.18 -5.20
C ILE A 146 15.05 -5.06 -6.19
N LYS A 147 16.07 -4.27 -5.85
CA LYS A 147 16.62 -3.24 -6.74
C LYS A 147 17.08 -3.82 -8.08
N ALA A 148 17.81 -4.95 -8.04
CA ALA A 148 18.30 -5.61 -9.25
C ALA A 148 17.15 -6.20 -10.09
N CYS A 149 16.11 -6.75 -9.48
CA CYS A 149 14.91 -7.25 -10.18
C CYS A 149 14.19 -6.10 -10.90
N ILE A 150 13.92 -4.99 -10.21
CA ILE A 150 13.27 -3.80 -10.79
C ILE A 150 14.07 -3.29 -12.00
N ARG A 151 15.37 -3.03 -11.82
CA ARG A 151 16.26 -2.59 -12.90
C ARG A 151 16.32 -3.60 -14.04
N GLY A 152 16.44 -4.89 -13.71
CA GLY A 152 16.55 -5.97 -14.70
C GLY A 152 15.34 -6.06 -15.63
N ILE A 153 14.12 -5.94 -15.11
CA ILE A 153 12.88 -5.99 -15.91
C ILE A 153 12.82 -4.78 -16.86
N VAL A 154 13.06 -3.58 -16.35
CA VAL A 154 12.98 -2.34 -17.15
C VAL A 154 14.07 -2.30 -18.22
N LEU A 155 15.31 -2.63 -17.88
CA LEU A 155 16.43 -2.68 -18.83
C LEU A 155 16.23 -3.76 -19.90
N ALA A 156 15.69 -4.93 -19.53
CA ALA A 156 15.36 -5.98 -20.48
C ALA A 156 14.33 -5.48 -21.51
N ALA A 157 13.29 -4.77 -21.07
CA ALA A 157 12.29 -4.18 -21.96
C ALA A 157 12.89 -3.12 -22.88
N ALA A 158 13.76 -2.24 -22.36
CA ALA A 158 14.43 -1.19 -23.12
C ALA A 158 15.42 -1.75 -24.18
N SER A 159 15.97 -2.95 -23.95
CA SER A 159 16.91 -3.60 -24.87
C SER A 159 16.26 -4.35 -26.06
N VAL A 160 14.94 -4.53 -26.04
CA VAL A 160 14.23 -5.25 -27.11
C VAL A 160 14.23 -4.42 -28.40
N ARG A 161 14.84 -4.97 -29.43
CA ARG A 161 14.80 -4.37 -30.78
C ARG A 161 13.59 -4.91 -31.55
N PRO A 162 12.84 -4.04 -32.27
CA PRO A 162 11.70 -4.48 -33.06
C PRO A 162 12.15 -5.49 -34.10
N ARG A 163 11.54 -6.66 -34.13
CA ARG A 163 11.67 -7.62 -35.20
C ARG A 163 10.47 -7.41 -36.13
N GLU A 164 10.69 -6.96 -37.35
CA GLU A 164 9.63 -6.92 -38.34
C GLU A 164 9.14 -8.35 -38.60
N PRO A 165 7.86 -8.65 -38.35
CA PRO A 165 7.33 -9.97 -38.65
C PRO A 165 7.31 -10.17 -40.17
N LYS A 166 8.10 -11.13 -40.69
CA LYS A 166 8.02 -11.57 -42.07
C LYS A 166 6.75 -12.39 -42.25
N PHE A 167 5.78 -11.84 -42.96
CA PHE A 167 4.53 -12.54 -43.28
C PHE A 167 4.60 -13.23 -44.64
N GLU A 168 4.26 -14.51 -44.67
CA GLU A 168 3.80 -15.19 -45.89
C GLU A 168 2.26 -15.28 -45.85
N PRO A 169 1.54 -14.76 -46.85
CA PRO A 169 0.09 -14.81 -46.88
C PRO A 169 -0.39 -16.22 -47.25
N SER A 170 -0.93 -16.95 -46.30
CA SER A 170 -1.69 -18.17 -46.58
C SER A 170 -3.13 -18.05 -46.04
N MET A 171 -4.13 -18.49 -46.85
CA MET A 171 -5.54 -18.34 -46.56
C MET A 171 -6.07 -19.50 -45.68
N GLY A 172 -6.60 -19.18 -44.50
CA GLY A 172 -7.30 -20.12 -43.60
C GLY A 172 -7.67 -19.46 -42.27
N VAL A 173 -8.74 -19.93 -41.61
CA VAL A 173 -9.24 -19.39 -40.31
C VAL A 173 -8.16 -19.49 -39.22
N VAL A 174 -7.36 -20.59 -39.20
CA VAL A 174 -6.22 -20.75 -38.29
C VAL A 174 -5.19 -19.64 -38.49
N ASN A 175 -4.97 -19.22 -39.73
CA ASN A 175 -4.07 -18.13 -40.09
C ASN A 175 -4.60 -16.75 -39.68
N TYR A 176 -5.92 -16.56 -39.68
CA TYR A 176 -6.52 -15.30 -39.20
C TYR A 176 -6.28 -15.12 -37.69
N VAL A 177 -6.54 -16.15 -36.88
CA VAL A 177 -6.26 -16.14 -35.45
C VAL A 177 -4.76 -15.94 -35.17
N GLN A 178 -3.90 -16.65 -35.91
CA GLN A 178 -2.45 -16.48 -35.80
C GLN A 178 -2.00 -15.07 -36.22
N GLN A 179 -2.59 -14.50 -37.27
CA GLN A 179 -2.33 -13.12 -37.70
C GLN A 179 -2.78 -12.08 -36.66
N VAL A 180 -3.92 -12.31 -36.00
CA VAL A 180 -4.39 -11.45 -34.91
C VAL A 180 -3.40 -11.49 -33.74
N PHE A 181 -2.96 -12.70 -33.34
CA PHE A 181 -1.96 -12.84 -32.27
C PHE A 181 -0.61 -12.21 -32.64
N VAL A 182 -0.15 -12.36 -33.88
CA VAL A 182 1.11 -11.73 -34.34
C VAL A 182 0.96 -10.20 -34.42
N LYS A 183 -0.18 -9.68 -34.86
CA LYS A 183 -0.43 -8.22 -34.85
C LYS A 183 -0.51 -7.67 -33.43
N ILE A 184 -1.17 -8.37 -32.51
CA ILE A 184 -1.19 -8.01 -31.08
C ILE A 184 0.23 -8.08 -30.53
N GLY A 185 0.98 -9.15 -30.82
CA GLY A 185 2.37 -9.28 -30.40
C GLY A 185 3.27 -8.17 -30.95
N ALA A 186 3.15 -7.83 -32.23
CA ALA A 186 3.90 -6.73 -32.83
C ALA A 186 3.51 -5.36 -32.23
N PHE A 187 2.24 -5.17 -31.94
CA PHE A 187 1.72 -3.98 -31.29
C PHE A 187 2.27 -3.82 -29.86
N VAL A 188 2.28 -4.90 -29.06
CA VAL A 188 2.79 -4.91 -27.69
C VAL A 188 4.32 -4.81 -27.66
N LEU A 189 5.02 -5.43 -28.61
CA LEU A 189 6.49 -5.45 -28.71
C LEU A 189 7.09 -4.20 -29.34
N GLU A 190 6.27 -3.21 -29.72
CA GLU A 190 6.79 -1.89 -30.10
C GLU A 190 7.59 -1.32 -28.91
N PRO A 191 8.86 -0.91 -29.09
CA PRO A 191 9.73 -0.54 -27.96
C PRO A 191 9.13 0.51 -27.04
N LYS A 192 8.44 1.49 -27.63
CA LYS A 192 7.76 2.56 -26.89
C LYS A 192 6.70 2.01 -25.94
N ARG A 193 5.88 1.05 -26.39
CA ARG A 193 4.83 0.42 -25.60
C ARG A 193 5.40 -0.58 -24.59
N LEU A 194 6.34 -1.42 -25.04
CA LEU A 194 6.94 -2.44 -24.18
C LEU A 194 7.62 -1.83 -22.96
N VAL A 195 8.36 -0.75 -23.14
CA VAL A 195 9.01 -0.03 -22.02
C VAL A 195 7.96 0.58 -21.10
N THR A 196 6.91 1.19 -21.65
CA THR A 196 5.83 1.75 -20.80
C THR A 196 5.12 0.65 -20.03
N ILE A 197 4.84 -0.51 -20.67
CA ILE A 197 4.29 -1.68 -19.98
C ILE A 197 5.24 -2.13 -18.86
N ALA A 198 6.53 -2.26 -19.15
CA ALA A 198 7.51 -2.70 -18.15
C ALA A 198 7.59 -1.74 -16.96
N VAL A 199 7.57 -0.44 -17.19
CA VAL A 199 7.61 0.57 -16.12
C VAL A 199 6.35 0.50 -15.25
N VAL A 200 5.15 0.54 -15.84
CA VAL A 200 3.88 0.49 -15.07
C VAL A 200 3.75 -0.85 -14.34
N PHE A 201 3.97 -1.96 -15.05
CA PHE A 201 3.86 -3.30 -14.47
C PHE A 201 4.86 -3.53 -13.33
N THR A 202 6.13 -3.14 -13.53
CA THR A 202 7.14 -3.24 -12.46
C THR A 202 6.78 -2.35 -11.28
N GLY A 203 6.17 -1.18 -11.53
CA GLY A 203 5.62 -0.32 -10.48
C GLY A 203 4.62 -1.05 -9.61
N ILE A 204 3.65 -1.70 -10.22
CA ILE A 204 2.64 -2.49 -9.50
C ILE A 204 3.32 -3.61 -8.70
N VAL A 205 4.17 -4.41 -9.33
CA VAL A 205 4.81 -5.56 -8.68
C VAL A 205 5.78 -5.13 -7.58
N SER A 206 6.38 -3.94 -7.66
CA SER A 206 7.30 -3.42 -6.64
C SER A 206 6.67 -3.28 -5.25
N ASN A 207 5.34 -3.13 -5.17
CA ASN A 207 4.60 -3.06 -3.91
C ASN A 207 4.67 -4.34 -3.06
N THR A 208 5.10 -5.47 -3.64
CA THR A 208 5.41 -6.68 -2.88
C THR A 208 6.49 -6.45 -1.82
N ALA A 209 7.42 -5.52 -2.11
CA ALA A 209 8.58 -5.22 -1.29
C ALA A 209 8.47 -3.84 -0.60
N SER A 210 7.27 -3.49 -0.14
CA SER A 210 7.02 -2.21 0.52
C SER A 210 7.28 -1.00 -0.41
N GLU A 211 7.99 0.00 0.04
CA GLU A 211 8.04 1.35 -0.55
C GLU A 211 9.21 1.58 -1.51
N LEU A 212 10.02 0.54 -1.80
CA LEU A 212 11.18 0.65 -2.69
C LEU A 212 10.86 1.13 -4.11
N GLY A 213 9.65 0.88 -4.59
CA GLY A 213 9.21 1.35 -5.89
C GLY A 213 9.31 2.86 -6.04
N TYR A 214 8.97 3.61 -5.00
CA TYR A 214 9.04 5.08 -5.02
C TYR A 214 10.47 5.59 -5.20
N VAL A 215 11.42 5.00 -4.49
CA VAL A 215 12.82 5.46 -4.46
C VAL A 215 13.60 5.00 -5.70
N VAL A 216 13.30 3.78 -6.20
CA VAL A 216 14.10 3.15 -7.26
C VAL A 216 13.44 3.29 -8.63
N LEU A 217 12.15 2.94 -8.74
CA LEU A 217 11.50 2.84 -10.04
C LEU A 217 11.04 4.19 -10.58
N VAL A 218 10.59 5.10 -9.72
CA VAL A 218 10.08 6.39 -10.20
C VAL A 218 11.18 7.22 -10.89
N PRO A 219 12.37 7.42 -10.31
CA PRO A 219 13.46 8.06 -11.03
C PRO A 219 13.96 7.24 -12.22
N LEU A 220 14.02 5.90 -12.10
CA LEU A 220 14.41 5.03 -13.22
C LEU A 220 13.44 5.15 -14.40
N GLY A 221 12.14 5.30 -14.16
CA GLY A 221 11.13 5.51 -15.19
C GLY A 221 11.41 6.79 -16.01
N ALA A 222 11.77 7.88 -15.32
CA ALA A 222 12.16 9.14 -15.97
C ALA A 222 13.43 8.98 -16.83
N ILE A 223 14.47 8.37 -16.27
CA ILE A 223 15.75 8.12 -16.95
C ILE A 223 15.55 7.26 -18.20
N VAL A 224 14.76 6.18 -18.11
CA VAL A 224 14.51 5.28 -19.24
C VAL A 224 13.76 5.99 -20.37
N PHE A 225 12.78 6.84 -20.05
CA PHE A 225 12.08 7.62 -21.07
C PHE A 225 13.02 8.65 -21.70
N LEU A 226 13.82 9.34 -20.91
CA LEU A 226 14.82 10.29 -21.39
C LEU A 226 15.83 9.62 -22.34
N SER A 227 16.38 8.45 -21.99
CA SER A 227 17.33 7.70 -22.82
C SER A 227 16.74 7.24 -24.16
N MET A 228 15.41 7.17 -24.26
CA MET A 228 14.67 6.86 -25.49
C MET A 228 14.23 8.12 -26.25
N GLY A 229 14.67 9.32 -25.87
CA GLY A 229 14.26 10.58 -26.45
C GLY A 229 12.80 10.94 -26.17
N ARG A 230 12.20 10.41 -25.08
CA ARG A 230 10.84 10.70 -24.64
C ARG A 230 10.84 11.67 -23.47
N HIS A 231 9.68 12.26 -23.18
CA HIS A 231 9.55 13.19 -22.06
C HIS A 231 9.76 12.47 -20.70
N PRO A 232 10.76 12.85 -19.87
CA PRO A 232 11.09 12.13 -18.63
C PRO A 232 9.95 12.16 -17.61
N LEU A 233 9.18 13.26 -17.53
CA LEU A 233 8.02 13.33 -16.63
C LEU A 233 6.93 12.30 -17.01
N ALA A 234 6.79 11.91 -18.28
CA ALA A 234 5.86 10.86 -18.68
C ALA A 234 6.32 9.48 -18.12
N GLY A 235 7.63 9.24 -18.09
CA GLY A 235 8.21 8.05 -17.47
C GLY A 235 8.06 8.04 -15.96
N LEU A 236 8.28 9.18 -15.32
CA LEU A 236 8.05 9.39 -13.90
C LEU A 236 6.58 9.14 -13.54
N ALA A 237 5.64 9.73 -14.30
CA ALA A 237 4.21 9.55 -14.09
C ALA A 237 3.77 8.10 -14.27
N ALA A 238 4.27 7.40 -15.30
CA ALA A 238 3.98 6.00 -15.54
C ALA A 238 4.46 5.11 -14.38
N ALA A 239 5.67 5.36 -13.88
CA ALA A 239 6.23 4.65 -12.73
C ALA A 239 5.43 4.94 -11.45
N PHE A 240 5.15 6.21 -11.18
CA PHE A 240 4.38 6.63 -10.01
C PHE A 240 2.94 6.12 -10.04
N ALA A 241 2.29 6.12 -11.20
CA ALA A 241 0.97 5.51 -11.37
C ALA A 241 1.00 3.99 -11.09
N GLY A 242 2.03 3.28 -11.52
CA GLY A 242 2.21 1.86 -11.22
C GLY A 242 2.46 1.60 -9.74
N VAL A 243 3.39 2.33 -9.12
CA VAL A 243 3.78 2.13 -7.71
C VAL A 243 2.65 2.56 -6.77
N SER A 244 2.10 3.74 -6.92
CA SER A 244 1.15 4.33 -5.98
C SER A 244 -0.30 4.08 -6.38
N GLY A 245 -0.67 4.35 -7.64
CA GLY A 245 -2.01 4.09 -8.15
C GLY A 245 -2.33 2.60 -8.29
N GLY A 246 -1.32 1.76 -8.51
CA GLY A 246 -1.44 0.31 -8.55
C GLY A 246 -1.18 -0.39 -7.21
N TYR A 247 -1.18 0.32 -6.09
CA TYR A 247 -0.78 -0.17 -4.77
C TYR A 247 -1.51 -1.44 -4.31
N SER A 248 -2.78 -1.57 -4.63
CA SER A 248 -3.61 -2.73 -4.28
C SER A 248 -3.75 -3.78 -5.38
N ALA A 249 -2.99 -3.64 -6.48
CA ALA A 249 -2.86 -4.67 -7.51
C ALA A 249 -1.49 -5.33 -7.36
N ASN A 250 -1.43 -6.67 -7.43
CA ASN A 250 -0.15 -7.37 -7.40
C ASN A 250 -0.29 -8.82 -7.91
N LEU A 251 0.83 -9.42 -8.32
CA LEU A 251 0.93 -10.84 -8.63
C LEU A 251 1.44 -11.66 -7.44
N LEU A 252 2.02 -11.01 -6.45
CA LEU A 252 2.55 -11.62 -5.24
C LEU A 252 1.91 -10.96 -4.02
N LEU A 253 1.77 -11.72 -2.95
CA LEU A 253 1.38 -11.15 -1.67
C LEU A 253 2.55 -10.34 -1.10
N GLY A 254 2.25 -9.13 -0.66
CA GLY A 254 3.19 -8.20 -0.06
C GLY A 254 2.96 -8.01 1.43
N THR A 255 3.68 -7.06 2.01
CA THR A 255 3.61 -6.75 3.45
C THR A 255 2.29 -6.12 3.87
N ILE A 256 1.61 -5.43 2.96
CA ILE A 256 0.32 -4.78 3.22
C ILE A 256 -0.84 -5.79 3.36
N ASP A 257 -0.75 -6.94 2.69
CA ASP A 257 -1.85 -7.90 2.64
C ASP A 257 -2.14 -8.54 4.01
N PRO A 258 -1.14 -9.03 4.78
CA PRO A 258 -1.35 -9.49 6.15
C PRO A 258 -1.87 -8.38 7.08
N LEU A 259 -1.45 -7.15 6.86
CA LEU A 259 -1.86 -6.01 7.66
C LEU A 259 -3.35 -5.70 7.47
N LEU A 260 -3.80 -5.55 6.22
CA LEU A 260 -5.21 -5.27 5.92
C LEU A 260 -6.10 -6.44 6.34
N ALA A 261 -5.68 -7.69 6.09
CA ALA A 261 -6.42 -8.87 6.50
C ALA A 261 -6.59 -8.93 8.04
N GLY A 262 -5.53 -8.64 8.80
CA GLY A 262 -5.60 -8.60 10.25
C GLY A 262 -6.55 -7.52 10.79
N LEU A 263 -6.52 -6.31 10.20
CA LEU A 263 -7.46 -5.24 10.56
C LEU A 263 -8.90 -5.59 10.21
N THR A 264 -9.11 -6.23 9.06
CA THR A 264 -10.42 -6.72 8.62
C THR A 264 -10.94 -7.79 9.56
N GLN A 265 -10.08 -8.71 10.00
CA GLN A 265 -10.44 -9.76 10.97
C GLN A 265 -10.90 -9.17 12.31
N GLU A 266 -10.14 -8.22 12.86
CA GLU A 266 -10.51 -7.58 14.12
C GLU A 266 -11.86 -6.84 14.00
N ALA A 267 -12.12 -6.21 12.86
CA ALA A 267 -13.39 -5.55 12.60
C ALA A 267 -14.55 -6.55 12.41
N ALA A 268 -14.33 -7.66 11.69
CA ALA A 268 -15.33 -8.71 11.49
C ALA A 268 -15.74 -9.39 12.81
N ARG A 269 -14.79 -9.55 13.72
CA ARG A 269 -15.00 -10.16 15.05
C ARG A 269 -15.91 -9.33 15.95
N LEU A 270 -16.20 -8.09 15.63
CA LEU A 270 -17.23 -7.31 16.31
C LEU A 270 -18.63 -7.91 16.09
N ILE A 271 -18.86 -8.60 14.97
CA ILE A 271 -20.13 -9.27 14.64
C ILE A 271 -20.03 -10.78 14.86
N ASP A 272 -18.95 -11.41 14.41
CA ASP A 272 -18.70 -12.84 14.54
C ASP A 272 -17.32 -13.07 15.20
N PRO A 273 -17.29 -13.33 16.52
CA PRO A 273 -16.04 -13.51 17.26
C PRO A 273 -15.14 -14.64 16.74
N GLY A 274 -15.70 -15.60 15.99
CA GLY A 274 -14.98 -16.72 15.39
C GLY A 274 -14.43 -16.44 13.99
N TYR A 275 -14.74 -15.28 13.40
CA TYR A 275 -14.36 -15.00 12.02
C TYR A 275 -12.85 -14.90 11.83
N ALA A 276 -12.34 -15.56 10.80
CA ALA A 276 -10.92 -15.56 10.45
C ALA A 276 -10.73 -15.02 9.04
N VAL A 277 -9.74 -14.12 8.88
CA VAL A 277 -9.38 -13.50 7.59
C VAL A 277 -7.88 -13.71 7.37
N HIS A 278 -7.51 -14.48 6.35
CA HIS A 278 -6.12 -14.71 6.02
C HIS A 278 -5.56 -13.70 5.00
N ALA A 279 -4.22 -13.58 4.92
CA ALA A 279 -3.58 -12.54 4.10
C ALA A 279 -3.86 -12.64 2.59
N ALA A 280 -4.29 -13.80 2.08
CA ALA A 280 -4.54 -14.02 0.66
C ALA A 280 -6.00 -13.78 0.23
N VAL A 281 -6.88 -13.29 1.10
CA VAL A 281 -8.33 -13.17 0.82
C VAL A 281 -8.71 -12.30 -0.37
N ASN A 282 -7.84 -11.42 -0.84
CA ASN A 282 -8.08 -10.61 -2.05
C ASN A 282 -7.21 -11.02 -3.25
N TYR A 283 -6.49 -12.14 -3.17
CA TYR A 283 -5.42 -12.47 -4.11
C TYR A 283 -5.88 -12.63 -5.56
N TYR A 284 -7.03 -13.23 -5.82
CA TYR A 284 -7.54 -13.41 -7.19
C TYR A 284 -7.91 -12.07 -7.83
N PHE A 285 -8.55 -11.19 -7.06
CA PHE A 285 -8.91 -9.86 -7.51
C PHE A 285 -7.65 -8.99 -7.74
N MET A 286 -6.62 -9.13 -6.90
CA MET A 286 -5.34 -8.44 -7.06
C MET A 286 -4.64 -8.84 -8.36
N ILE A 287 -4.61 -10.13 -8.71
CA ILE A 287 -4.03 -10.61 -9.98
C ILE A 287 -4.78 -10.00 -11.17
N ALA A 288 -6.10 -10.09 -11.19
CA ALA A 288 -6.92 -9.51 -12.27
C ALA A 288 -6.70 -8.00 -12.40
N SER A 289 -6.65 -7.31 -11.26
CA SER A 289 -6.37 -5.87 -11.16
C SER A 289 -5.01 -5.50 -11.76
N THR A 290 -3.99 -6.33 -11.58
CA THR A 290 -2.64 -6.07 -12.11
C THR A 290 -2.64 -5.89 -13.63
N PHE A 291 -3.33 -6.76 -14.34
CA PHE A 291 -3.41 -6.66 -15.80
C PHE A 291 -4.26 -5.47 -16.26
N LEU A 292 -5.39 -5.22 -15.58
CA LEU A 292 -6.26 -4.08 -15.88
C LEU A 292 -5.52 -2.75 -15.68
N ILE A 293 -4.92 -2.55 -14.51
CA ILE A 293 -4.25 -1.30 -14.14
C ILE A 293 -3.00 -1.07 -15.00
N THR A 294 -2.25 -2.14 -15.32
CA THR A 294 -1.16 -2.04 -16.30
C THR A 294 -1.68 -1.55 -17.64
N GLY A 295 -2.76 -2.14 -18.16
CA GLY A 295 -3.34 -1.77 -19.45
C GLY A 295 -3.83 -0.32 -19.48
N ILE A 296 -4.59 0.11 -18.47
CA ILE A 296 -5.06 1.49 -18.34
C ILE A 296 -3.88 2.45 -18.16
N GLY A 297 -2.92 2.14 -17.29
CA GLY A 297 -1.75 2.97 -17.03
C GLY A 297 -0.92 3.21 -18.29
N VAL A 298 -0.68 2.16 -19.08
CA VAL A 298 0.01 2.27 -20.38
C VAL A 298 -0.79 3.14 -21.36
N TRP A 299 -2.10 2.93 -21.43
CA TRP A 299 -2.95 3.71 -22.33
C TRP A 299 -2.98 5.19 -21.92
N VAL A 300 -3.13 5.50 -20.65
CA VAL A 300 -3.10 6.88 -20.12
C VAL A 300 -1.75 7.54 -20.42
N THR A 301 -0.65 6.84 -20.16
CA THR A 301 0.70 7.37 -20.44
C THR A 301 0.86 7.75 -21.91
N LEU A 302 0.53 6.83 -22.82
CA LEU A 302 0.80 7.00 -24.26
C LEU A 302 -0.21 7.90 -24.97
N SER A 303 -1.47 7.94 -24.49
CA SER A 303 -2.55 8.62 -25.21
C SER A 303 -2.96 9.96 -24.58
N ILE A 304 -2.64 10.18 -23.31
CA ILE A 304 -3.04 11.40 -22.59
C ILE A 304 -1.81 12.16 -22.08
N VAL A 305 -1.01 11.54 -21.21
CA VAL A 305 0.03 12.27 -20.46
C VAL A 305 1.22 12.63 -21.34
N GLU A 306 1.76 11.69 -22.10
CA GLU A 306 2.90 11.99 -23.00
C GLU A 306 2.54 13.00 -24.10
N PRO A 307 1.37 12.91 -24.79
CA PRO A 307 0.95 13.95 -25.72
C PRO A 307 0.69 15.31 -25.07
N TRP A 308 0.18 15.33 -23.83
CA TRP A 308 -0.07 16.58 -23.10
C TRP A 308 1.24 17.28 -22.70
N LEU A 309 2.29 16.53 -22.32
CA LEU A 309 3.61 17.06 -21.99
C LEU A 309 4.37 17.53 -23.22
N GLY A 310 4.09 16.98 -24.41
CA GLY A 310 4.78 17.35 -25.66
C GLY A 310 6.22 16.84 -25.75
N GLU A 311 7.03 17.51 -26.60
CA GLU A 311 8.45 17.21 -26.73
C GLU A 311 9.23 17.80 -25.56
N TYR A 312 10.19 17.04 -25.04
CA TYR A 312 11.01 17.49 -23.92
C TYR A 312 12.07 18.49 -24.37
N ASP A 313 12.13 19.63 -23.70
CA ASP A 313 13.16 20.65 -23.85
C ASP A 313 14.19 20.53 -22.71
N PRO A 314 15.42 20.06 -22.99
CA PRO A 314 16.46 19.90 -21.97
C PRO A 314 16.89 21.21 -21.27
N THR A 315 16.58 22.38 -21.84
CA THR A 315 16.90 23.67 -21.22
C THR A 315 16.06 23.95 -19.97
N GLN A 316 14.95 23.25 -19.80
CA GLN A 316 14.07 23.32 -18.64
C GLN A 316 14.62 22.54 -17.43
N ALA A 317 15.64 21.69 -17.62
CA ALA A 317 16.23 20.92 -16.54
C ALA A 317 16.91 21.83 -15.50
N SER A 318 16.78 21.46 -14.21
CA SER A 318 17.46 22.17 -13.11
C SER A 318 18.94 21.80 -12.99
N GLU A 319 19.32 20.63 -13.49
CA GLU A 319 20.66 20.05 -13.45
C GLU A 319 21.12 19.59 -14.84
N ASP A 320 22.42 19.35 -15.00
CA ASP A 320 22.95 18.71 -16.21
C ASP A 320 22.59 17.22 -16.19
N LEU A 321 21.77 16.81 -17.16
CA LEU A 321 21.26 15.44 -17.29
C LEU A 321 22.12 14.56 -18.23
N SER A 322 23.30 15.01 -18.63
CA SER A 322 24.16 14.27 -19.57
C SER A 322 24.54 12.87 -19.05
N ASP A 323 24.77 12.75 -17.74
CA ASP A 323 25.11 11.48 -17.10
C ASP A 323 23.86 10.58 -16.87
N ASP A 324 22.67 11.17 -16.69
CA ASP A 324 21.41 10.45 -16.52
C ASP A 324 20.87 9.83 -17.83
N ALA A 325 21.36 10.28 -19.00
CA ALA A 325 20.94 9.75 -20.29
C ALA A 325 21.50 8.35 -20.59
N GLU A 326 22.52 7.88 -19.85
CA GLU A 326 23.09 6.55 -19.98
C GLU A 326 22.48 5.58 -18.94
N LEU A 327 21.79 4.55 -19.43
CA LEU A 327 21.27 3.47 -18.59
C LEU A 327 22.40 2.53 -18.19
N ASP A 328 22.77 2.54 -16.93
CA ASP A 328 23.73 1.59 -16.38
C ASP A 328 23.23 0.15 -16.52
N PRO A 329 23.90 -0.71 -17.32
CA PRO A 329 23.51 -2.10 -17.43
C PRO A 329 23.74 -2.84 -16.11
N LEU A 330 22.99 -3.93 -15.90
CA LEU A 330 23.27 -4.83 -14.78
C LEU A 330 24.72 -5.33 -14.86
N THR A 331 25.44 -5.26 -13.75
CA THR A 331 26.79 -5.81 -13.61
C THR A 331 26.78 -7.34 -13.77
N GLU A 332 27.94 -7.92 -14.08
CA GLU A 332 28.06 -9.39 -14.21
C GLU A 332 27.70 -10.10 -12.89
N ASN A 333 28.05 -9.51 -11.75
CA ASN A 333 27.71 -10.05 -10.44
C ASN A 333 26.18 -10.02 -10.20
N GLU A 334 25.50 -8.91 -10.54
CA GLU A 334 24.03 -8.82 -10.44
C GLU A 334 23.34 -9.85 -11.33
N ARG A 335 23.81 -10.03 -12.58
CA ARG A 335 23.28 -11.06 -13.49
C ARG A 335 23.50 -12.47 -12.96
N ARG A 336 24.66 -12.74 -12.38
CA ARG A 336 24.97 -14.03 -11.74
C ARG A 336 24.07 -14.23 -10.52
N GLY A 337 23.91 -13.20 -9.68
CA GLY A 337 23.02 -13.22 -8.52
C GLY A 337 21.58 -13.54 -8.93
N LEU A 338 21.01 -12.84 -9.91
CA LEU A 338 19.65 -13.07 -10.40
C LEU A 338 19.46 -14.48 -10.97
N ARG A 339 20.46 -15.07 -11.64
CA ARG A 339 20.37 -16.47 -12.15
C ARG A 339 20.27 -17.48 -11.01
N TRP A 340 21.14 -17.36 -9.98
CA TRP A 340 21.10 -18.26 -8.82
C TRP A 340 19.82 -18.08 -8.00
N THR A 341 19.39 -16.83 -7.83
CA THR A 341 18.11 -16.53 -7.18
C THR A 341 16.93 -17.12 -7.95
N GLY A 342 16.91 -17.01 -9.28
CA GLY A 342 15.89 -17.63 -10.10
C GLY A 342 15.83 -19.15 -9.94
N LEU A 343 16.98 -19.81 -9.86
CA LEU A 343 17.04 -21.26 -9.57
C LEU A 343 16.54 -21.59 -8.17
N ALA A 344 16.89 -20.78 -7.17
CA ALA A 344 16.41 -20.97 -5.80
C ALA A 344 14.89 -20.79 -5.69
N VAL A 345 14.34 -19.78 -6.36
CA VAL A 345 12.88 -19.55 -6.43
C VAL A 345 12.18 -20.71 -7.12
N LEU A 346 12.71 -21.21 -8.24
CA LEU A 346 12.14 -22.38 -8.93
C LEU A 346 12.19 -23.64 -8.04
N ALA A 347 13.29 -23.87 -7.33
CA ALA A 347 13.39 -24.98 -6.39
C ALA A 347 12.39 -24.85 -5.24
N MET A 348 12.23 -23.64 -4.70
CA MET A 348 11.28 -23.35 -3.63
C MET A 348 9.82 -23.56 -4.09
N ILE A 349 9.46 -23.07 -5.30
CA ILE A 349 8.16 -23.33 -5.90
C ILE A 349 7.95 -24.84 -6.09
N GLY A 350 8.96 -25.57 -6.52
CA GLY A 350 8.91 -27.03 -6.65
C GLY A 350 8.66 -27.73 -5.32
N VAL A 351 9.36 -27.34 -4.26
CA VAL A 351 9.13 -27.88 -2.90
C VAL A 351 7.73 -27.54 -2.41
N LEU A 352 7.30 -26.28 -2.56
CA LEU A 352 5.97 -25.86 -2.16
C LEU A 352 4.87 -26.61 -2.93
N ALA A 353 5.05 -26.79 -4.24
CA ALA A 353 4.13 -27.58 -5.05
C ALA A 353 4.07 -29.05 -4.59
N LEU A 354 5.19 -29.66 -4.22
CA LEU A 354 5.22 -31.03 -3.68
C LEU A 354 4.50 -31.15 -2.33
N THR A 355 4.45 -30.09 -1.54
CA THR A 355 3.76 -30.10 -0.23
C THR A 355 2.27 -29.81 -0.33
N ILE A 356 1.77 -29.33 -1.48
CA ILE A 356 0.37 -28.89 -1.65
C ILE A 356 -0.36 -29.68 -2.73
N VAL A 357 0.26 -29.88 -3.91
CA VAL A 357 -0.44 -30.44 -5.09
C VAL A 357 -0.82 -31.91 -4.92
N PRO A 358 0.06 -32.81 -4.46
CA PRO A 358 -0.30 -34.20 -4.26
C PRO A 358 -1.33 -34.37 -3.13
N GLU A 359 -2.17 -35.40 -3.23
CA GLU A 359 -3.16 -35.72 -2.19
C GLU A 359 -2.51 -36.00 -0.81
N TRP A 360 -1.28 -36.46 -0.78
CA TRP A 360 -0.47 -36.68 0.43
C TRP A 360 0.30 -35.41 0.89
N GLY A 361 0.05 -34.28 0.27
CA GLY A 361 0.76 -33.03 0.59
C GLY A 361 0.58 -32.59 2.04
N VAL A 362 1.69 -32.39 2.75
CA VAL A 362 1.70 -32.10 4.20
C VAL A 362 1.13 -30.73 4.59
N LEU A 363 0.98 -29.82 3.61
CA LEU A 363 0.40 -28.49 3.80
C LEU A 363 -1.08 -28.41 3.39
N ARG A 364 -1.69 -29.53 3.04
CA ARG A 364 -3.15 -29.65 2.86
C ARG A 364 -3.83 -29.78 4.22
N ASN A 365 -5.14 -29.55 4.24
CA ASN A 365 -5.93 -29.80 5.43
C ASN A 365 -5.84 -31.29 5.82
N PRO A 366 -5.38 -31.64 7.03
CA PRO A 366 -5.15 -33.02 7.42
C PRO A 366 -6.45 -33.83 7.60
N GLU A 367 -7.59 -33.18 7.79
CA GLU A 367 -8.88 -33.84 8.02
C GLU A 367 -9.67 -33.99 6.71
N THR A 368 -9.73 -32.94 5.89
CA THR A 368 -10.51 -32.91 4.64
C THR A 368 -9.68 -33.26 3.40
N GLY A 369 -8.36 -33.10 3.47
CA GLY A 369 -7.45 -33.24 2.33
C GLY A 369 -7.54 -32.07 1.34
N GLU A 370 -8.27 -31.00 1.65
CA GLU A 370 -8.46 -29.85 0.77
C GLU A 370 -7.25 -28.91 0.81
N MET A 371 -7.11 -28.09 -0.24
CA MET A 371 -6.09 -27.02 -0.29
C MET A 371 -6.58 -25.74 0.37
N LEU A 372 -7.89 -25.57 0.46
CA LEU A 372 -8.56 -24.51 1.19
C LEU A 372 -8.69 -24.89 2.68
N ASP A 373 -8.81 -23.92 3.55
CA ASP A 373 -8.78 -24.10 5.02
C ASP A 373 -7.63 -25.04 5.45
N SER A 374 -6.43 -24.72 4.98
CA SER A 374 -5.26 -25.59 5.09
C SER A 374 -4.09 -24.90 5.81
N PRO A 375 -3.14 -25.66 6.37
CA PRO A 375 -1.89 -25.10 6.89
C PRO A 375 -1.13 -24.22 5.90
N PHE A 376 -1.32 -24.42 4.59
CA PHE A 376 -0.74 -23.55 3.56
C PHE A 376 -1.31 -22.13 3.63
N LEU A 377 -2.65 -21.97 3.66
CA LEU A 377 -3.27 -20.65 3.70
C LEU A 377 -3.14 -20.00 5.09
N ASN A 378 -3.32 -20.77 6.15
CA ASN A 378 -3.15 -20.29 7.52
C ASN A 378 -1.69 -19.88 7.80
N GLY A 379 -0.71 -20.54 7.15
CA GLY A 379 0.71 -20.26 7.25
C GLY A 379 1.26 -19.31 6.18
N ILE A 380 0.41 -18.62 5.41
CA ILE A 380 0.85 -17.82 4.25
C ILE A 380 1.89 -16.75 4.60
N VAL A 381 1.83 -16.17 5.80
CA VAL A 381 2.80 -15.18 6.27
C VAL A 381 4.19 -15.80 6.45
N ALA A 382 4.27 -17.02 6.96
CA ALA A 382 5.53 -17.75 7.06
C ALA A 382 6.09 -18.09 5.66
N ILE A 383 5.21 -18.38 4.71
CA ILE A 383 5.61 -18.62 3.31
C ILE A 383 6.13 -17.34 2.66
N ILE A 384 5.52 -16.18 2.93
CA ILE A 384 6.03 -14.87 2.49
C ILE A 384 7.43 -14.65 3.09
N PHE A 385 7.61 -14.85 4.39
CA PHE A 385 8.91 -14.73 5.05
C PHE A 385 9.99 -15.60 4.38
N ILE A 386 9.70 -16.90 4.20
CA ILE A 386 10.61 -17.86 3.54
C ILE A 386 10.84 -17.45 2.07
N GLY A 387 9.77 -16.99 1.41
CA GLY A 387 9.76 -16.56 0.01
C GLY A 387 10.65 -15.36 -0.29
N PHE A 388 11.00 -14.57 0.72
CA PHE A 388 11.90 -13.44 0.57
C PHE A 388 13.28 -13.69 1.17
N ILE A 389 13.37 -14.35 2.33
CA ILE A 389 14.67 -14.57 2.99
C ILE A 389 15.58 -15.47 2.17
N ILE A 390 15.06 -16.57 1.61
CA ILE A 390 15.89 -17.51 0.83
C ILE A 390 16.40 -16.86 -0.46
N PRO A 391 15.57 -16.26 -1.34
CA PRO A 391 16.05 -15.56 -2.52
C PRO A 391 16.99 -14.40 -2.19
N GLY A 392 16.69 -13.63 -1.12
CA GLY A 392 17.53 -12.52 -0.66
C GLY A 392 18.92 -13.00 -0.25
N PHE A 393 19.00 -14.06 0.55
CA PHE A 393 20.27 -14.66 0.97
C PHE A 393 21.05 -15.22 -0.23
N VAL A 394 20.40 -15.97 -1.12
CA VAL A 394 21.05 -16.54 -2.32
C VAL A 394 21.62 -15.44 -3.21
N TYR A 395 20.85 -14.37 -3.41
CA TYR A 395 21.31 -13.22 -4.19
C TYR A 395 22.52 -12.55 -3.52
N GLY A 396 22.40 -12.21 -2.24
CA GLY A 396 23.44 -11.54 -1.49
C GLY A 396 24.76 -12.32 -1.46
N TYR A 397 24.67 -13.63 -1.25
CA TYR A 397 25.84 -14.51 -1.30
C TYR A 397 26.45 -14.60 -2.71
N ALA A 398 25.63 -14.72 -3.74
CA ALA A 398 26.09 -14.86 -5.14
C ALA A 398 26.72 -13.57 -5.69
N THR A 399 26.27 -12.40 -5.21
CA THR A 399 26.82 -11.08 -5.60
C THR A 399 27.98 -10.66 -4.72
N GLY A 400 28.12 -11.24 -3.52
CA GLY A 400 29.08 -10.84 -2.52
C GLY A 400 28.63 -9.63 -1.66
N THR A 401 27.37 -9.22 -1.76
CA THR A 401 26.78 -8.18 -0.91
C THR A 401 26.49 -8.69 0.51
N MET A 402 26.33 -10.00 0.66
CA MET A 402 26.23 -10.69 1.96
C MET A 402 27.32 -11.74 2.04
N THR A 403 28.16 -11.69 3.07
CA THR A 403 29.33 -12.56 3.27
C THR A 403 29.26 -13.36 4.55
N SER A 404 28.38 -12.99 5.46
CA SER A 404 28.23 -13.60 6.78
C SER A 404 26.75 -13.67 7.21
N ASP A 405 26.49 -14.44 8.26
CA ASP A 405 25.20 -14.48 8.96
C ASP A 405 24.85 -13.12 9.58
N ARG A 406 25.85 -12.34 9.95
CA ARG A 406 25.66 -10.99 10.46
C ARG A 406 24.97 -10.08 9.44
N ASP A 407 25.34 -10.16 8.16
CA ASP A 407 24.72 -9.34 7.10
C ASP A 407 23.22 -9.67 6.96
N VAL A 408 22.84 -10.94 7.19
CA VAL A 408 21.42 -11.35 7.20
C VAL A 408 20.70 -10.74 8.41
N VAL A 409 21.32 -10.79 9.58
CA VAL A 409 20.77 -10.20 10.82
C VAL A 409 20.67 -8.69 10.68
N ASP A 410 21.68 -8.03 10.12
CA ASP A 410 21.69 -6.59 9.90
C ASP A 410 20.55 -6.18 8.94
N GLY A 411 20.30 -6.94 7.87
CA GLY A 411 19.16 -6.71 6.98
C GLY A 411 17.79 -6.87 7.66
N MET A 412 17.65 -7.85 8.56
CA MET A 412 16.45 -7.98 9.39
C MET A 412 16.29 -6.82 10.36
N ALA A 413 17.38 -6.41 11.02
CA ALA A 413 17.38 -5.32 11.99
C ALA A 413 17.08 -3.97 11.33
N GLU A 414 17.63 -3.73 10.13
CA GLU A 414 17.33 -2.54 9.34
C GLU A 414 15.84 -2.44 9.03
N ALA A 415 15.23 -3.54 8.54
CA ALA A 415 13.79 -3.59 8.28
C ALA A 415 12.97 -3.35 9.57
N MET A 416 13.36 -3.93 10.70
CA MET A 416 12.67 -3.70 11.97
C MET A 416 12.80 -2.25 12.45
N SER A 417 13.92 -1.59 12.20
CA SER A 417 14.13 -0.19 12.60
C SER A 417 13.15 0.77 11.91
N THR A 418 12.69 0.44 10.70
CA THR A 418 11.70 1.25 9.98
C THR A 418 10.28 1.14 10.56
N LEU A 419 10.03 0.14 11.39
CA LEU A 419 8.70 -0.14 11.96
C LEU A 419 8.41 0.57 13.29
N GLY A 420 9.33 1.40 13.79
CA GLY A 420 9.13 2.07 15.09
C GLY A 420 7.81 2.82 15.18
N LEU A 421 7.49 3.63 14.17
CA LEU A 421 6.23 4.37 14.09
C LEU A 421 5.03 3.44 13.96
N TYR A 422 5.12 2.39 13.14
CA TYR A 422 4.08 1.39 12.98
C TYR A 422 3.72 0.71 14.31
N ILE A 423 4.71 0.28 15.09
CA ILE A 423 4.51 -0.36 16.39
C ILE A 423 3.75 0.58 17.35
N VAL A 424 4.10 1.87 17.36
CA VAL A 424 3.42 2.88 18.17
C VAL A 424 1.97 3.09 17.71
N ILE A 425 1.72 3.16 16.39
CA ILE A 425 0.36 3.26 15.84
C ILE A 425 -0.47 2.05 16.26
N VAL A 426 0.07 0.84 16.10
CA VAL A 426 -0.59 -0.41 16.42
C VAL A 426 -0.95 -0.50 17.91
N PHE A 427 -0.09 0.00 18.81
CA PHE A 427 -0.39 0.03 20.22
C PHE A 427 -1.70 0.78 20.51
N PHE A 428 -1.85 2.00 19.99
CA PHE A 428 -3.05 2.81 20.21
C PHE A 428 -4.25 2.30 19.41
N ALA A 429 -4.05 1.80 18.20
CA ALA A 429 -5.12 1.20 17.41
C ALA A 429 -5.70 -0.05 18.07
N ALA A 430 -4.87 -0.91 18.64
CA ALA A 430 -5.31 -2.08 19.39
C ALA A 430 -6.16 -1.72 20.60
N GLN A 431 -5.78 -0.67 21.35
CA GLN A 431 -6.61 -0.19 22.46
C GLN A 431 -7.96 0.35 21.96
N PHE A 432 -7.93 1.17 20.89
CA PHE A 432 -9.17 1.69 20.31
C PHE A 432 -10.14 0.57 19.90
N VAL A 433 -9.65 -0.42 19.14
CA VAL A 433 -10.47 -1.55 18.67
C VAL A 433 -11.00 -2.38 19.84
N ALA A 434 -10.15 -2.68 20.83
CA ALA A 434 -10.57 -3.41 22.03
C ALA A 434 -11.64 -2.65 22.83
N PHE A 435 -11.45 -1.36 23.08
CA PHE A 435 -12.42 -0.54 23.81
C PHE A 435 -13.74 -0.40 23.03
N PHE A 436 -13.65 -0.24 21.71
CA PHE A 436 -14.80 -0.14 20.81
C PHE A 436 -15.63 -1.43 20.80
N GLY A 437 -14.97 -2.58 20.85
CA GLY A 437 -15.61 -3.90 21.02
C GLY A 437 -16.19 -4.09 22.42
N TRP A 438 -15.45 -3.81 23.49
CA TRP A 438 -15.89 -4.03 24.87
C TRP A 438 -17.10 -3.19 25.28
N THR A 439 -17.24 -2.00 24.68
CA THR A 439 -18.34 -1.08 24.93
C THR A 439 -19.58 -1.39 24.10
N ASN A 440 -19.52 -2.33 23.17
CA ASN A 440 -20.54 -2.61 22.15
C ASN A 440 -20.85 -1.42 21.23
N LEU A 441 -20.13 -0.29 21.36
CA LEU A 441 -20.34 0.87 20.49
C LEU A 441 -20.12 0.53 19.01
N GLY A 442 -19.17 -0.36 18.71
CA GLY A 442 -18.93 -0.85 17.36
C GLY A 442 -20.14 -1.57 16.77
N GLN A 443 -20.74 -2.47 17.54
CA GLN A 443 -21.93 -3.20 17.11
C GLN A 443 -23.15 -2.28 16.97
N ILE A 444 -23.37 -1.38 17.91
CA ILE A 444 -24.48 -0.41 17.86
C ILE A 444 -24.36 0.49 16.64
N LEU A 445 -23.17 1.01 16.37
CA LEU A 445 -22.91 1.83 15.19
C LEU A 445 -23.12 1.04 13.89
N ALA A 446 -22.71 -0.24 13.87
CA ALA A 446 -22.90 -1.12 12.72
C ALA A 446 -24.40 -1.38 12.45
N VAL A 447 -25.19 -1.70 13.48
CA VAL A 447 -26.64 -1.91 13.37
C VAL A 447 -27.33 -0.63 12.90
N THR A 448 -27.09 0.49 13.56
CA THR A 448 -27.69 1.78 13.18
C THR A 448 -27.30 2.20 11.76
N GLY A 449 -26.05 1.94 11.37
CA GLY A 449 -25.57 2.21 10.01
C GLY A 449 -26.21 1.28 8.98
N ALA A 450 -26.37 0.00 9.26
CA ALA A 450 -27.06 -0.95 8.39
C ALA A 450 -28.54 -0.59 8.22
N GLU A 451 -29.25 -0.23 9.31
CA GLU A 451 -30.62 0.28 9.25
C GLU A 451 -30.73 1.56 8.42
N PHE A 452 -29.77 2.48 8.55
CA PHE A 452 -29.72 3.66 7.72
C PHE A 452 -29.60 3.31 6.24
N LEU A 453 -28.70 2.37 5.86
CA LEU A 453 -28.53 1.92 4.49
C LEU A 453 -29.80 1.26 3.95
N GLU A 454 -30.49 0.49 4.79
CA GLU A 454 -31.77 -0.13 4.45
C GLU A 454 -32.85 0.91 4.21
N ASN A 455 -32.98 1.88 5.10
CA ASN A 455 -33.98 2.97 4.99
C ASN A 455 -33.80 3.84 3.73
N VAL A 456 -32.56 4.03 3.27
CA VAL A 456 -32.28 4.76 2.01
C VAL A 456 -32.25 3.84 0.79
N GLY A 457 -32.50 2.54 0.94
CA GLY A 457 -32.54 1.56 -0.16
C GLY A 457 -31.15 1.23 -0.74
N LEU A 458 -30.07 1.41 0.01
CA LEU A 458 -28.68 1.16 -0.40
C LEU A 458 -28.11 -0.15 0.16
N THR A 459 -28.92 -1.20 0.26
CA THR A 459 -28.49 -2.54 0.70
C THR A 459 -27.96 -3.42 -0.42
N GLY A 460 -28.26 -3.06 -1.68
CA GLY A 460 -27.76 -3.77 -2.85
C GLY A 460 -26.30 -3.46 -3.19
N PRO A 461 -25.73 -4.11 -4.22
CA PRO A 461 -24.34 -3.92 -4.62
C PRO A 461 -23.93 -2.46 -4.82
N LEU A 462 -24.86 -1.57 -5.13
CA LEU A 462 -24.59 -0.14 -5.33
C LEU A 462 -23.96 0.55 -4.11
N VAL A 463 -24.13 0.00 -2.92
CA VAL A 463 -23.47 0.50 -1.70
C VAL A 463 -21.95 0.59 -1.84
N PHE A 464 -21.34 -0.32 -2.60
CA PHE A 464 -19.89 -0.32 -2.80
C PHE A 464 -19.39 0.86 -3.62
N VAL A 465 -20.19 1.43 -4.53
CA VAL A 465 -19.79 2.68 -5.22
C VAL A 465 -19.62 3.80 -4.18
N GLY A 466 -20.63 3.98 -3.34
CA GLY A 466 -20.57 4.96 -2.25
C GLY A 466 -19.38 4.70 -1.31
N PHE A 467 -19.19 3.46 -0.92
CA PHE A 467 -18.09 3.06 -0.03
C PHE A 467 -16.70 3.29 -0.64
N ILE A 468 -16.49 2.98 -1.93
CA ILE A 468 -15.25 3.27 -2.66
C ILE A 468 -14.97 4.77 -2.69
N PHE A 469 -15.99 5.61 -2.97
CA PHE A 469 -15.83 7.06 -2.96
C PHE A 469 -15.53 7.61 -1.56
N VAL A 470 -16.18 7.10 -0.51
CA VAL A 470 -15.89 7.48 0.88
C VAL A 470 -14.46 7.09 1.24
N SER A 471 -14.04 5.87 0.88
CA SER A 471 -12.66 5.40 1.11
C SER A 471 -11.64 6.29 0.39
N GLY A 472 -11.89 6.62 -0.89
CA GLY A 472 -11.02 7.53 -1.63
C GLY A 472 -10.95 8.93 -1.01
N PHE A 473 -12.09 9.48 -0.58
CA PHE A 473 -12.13 10.79 0.07
C PHE A 473 -11.34 10.80 1.39
N VAL A 474 -11.51 9.78 2.23
CA VAL A 474 -10.76 9.66 3.49
C VAL A 474 -9.27 9.50 3.22
N ASN A 475 -8.88 8.77 2.15
CA ASN A 475 -7.48 8.60 1.78
C ASN A 475 -6.82 9.91 1.32
N LEU A 476 -7.55 10.80 0.67
CA LEU A 476 -7.03 12.14 0.34
C LEU A 476 -6.57 12.91 1.57
N MET A 477 -7.17 12.64 2.73
CA MET A 477 -6.85 13.31 4.00
C MET A 477 -5.79 12.58 4.82
N LEU A 478 -5.75 11.23 4.79
CA LEU A 478 -4.86 10.44 5.65
C LEU A 478 -3.60 9.97 4.93
N GLY A 479 -3.66 9.73 3.62
CA GLY A 479 -2.51 9.33 2.79
C GLY A 479 -1.77 8.05 3.22
N SER A 480 -2.40 7.21 4.05
CA SER A 480 -1.83 5.97 4.59
C SER A 480 -2.87 4.87 4.64
N ALA A 481 -2.72 3.86 3.79
CA ALA A 481 -3.64 2.72 3.69
C ALA A 481 -3.87 2.01 5.03
N SER A 482 -2.82 1.75 5.79
CA SER A 482 -2.95 1.07 7.08
C SER A 482 -3.66 1.91 8.14
N ALA A 483 -3.30 3.18 8.27
CA ALA A 483 -3.93 4.09 9.22
C ALA A 483 -5.40 4.32 8.87
N GLN A 484 -5.70 4.52 7.60
CA GLN A 484 -7.08 4.68 7.13
C GLN A 484 -7.92 3.44 7.41
N TRP A 485 -7.43 2.24 7.05
CA TRP A 485 -8.20 1.01 7.27
C TRP A 485 -8.38 0.68 8.75
N ALA A 486 -7.38 0.95 9.58
CA ALA A 486 -7.51 0.78 11.03
C ALA A 486 -8.62 1.66 11.65
N VAL A 487 -8.88 2.86 11.07
CA VAL A 487 -9.99 3.74 11.49
C VAL A 487 -11.32 3.30 10.90
N THR A 488 -11.35 2.95 9.63
CA THR A 488 -12.61 2.75 8.88
C THR A 488 -13.13 1.32 8.94
N ALA A 489 -12.26 0.30 9.05
CA ALA A 489 -12.68 -1.09 9.12
C ALA A 489 -13.63 -1.38 10.29
N PRO A 490 -13.36 -0.95 11.55
CA PRO A 490 -14.26 -1.21 12.68
C PRO A 490 -15.68 -0.64 12.51
N ILE A 491 -15.86 0.28 11.56
CA ILE A 491 -17.15 0.90 11.26
C ILE A 491 -17.81 0.19 10.06
N PHE A 492 -17.12 0.17 8.91
CA PHE A 492 -17.71 -0.27 7.65
C PHE A 492 -17.80 -1.79 7.51
N VAL A 493 -16.83 -2.55 8.05
CA VAL A 493 -16.84 -4.01 7.94
C VAL A 493 -18.06 -4.58 8.67
N PRO A 494 -18.28 -4.32 9.97
CA PRO A 494 -19.45 -4.86 10.67
C PRO A 494 -20.77 -4.34 10.09
N MET A 495 -20.85 -3.06 9.67
CA MET A 495 -22.04 -2.48 9.06
C MET A 495 -22.44 -3.21 7.77
N LEU A 496 -21.47 -3.44 6.86
CA LEU A 496 -21.75 -4.10 5.57
C LEU A 496 -21.89 -5.62 5.72
N MET A 497 -21.30 -6.24 6.76
CA MET A 497 -21.60 -7.63 7.13
C MET A 497 -23.08 -7.80 7.51
N LEU A 498 -23.64 -6.90 8.29
CA LEU A 498 -25.06 -6.91 8.65
C LEU A 498 -25.98 -6.70 7.43
N THR A 499 -25.49 -6.11 6.35
CA THR A 499 -26.21 -6.04 5.06
C THR A 499 -25.99 -7.29 4.17
N GLY A 500 -25.26 -8.29 4.66
CA GLY A 500 -25.05 -9.58 4.01
C GLY A 500 -23.79 -9.72 3.16
N TYR A 501 -22.81 -8.80 3.24
CA TYR A 501 -21.56 -8.89 2.47
C TYR A 501 -20.41 -9.42 3.32
N SER A 502 -19.50 -10.15 2.70
CA SER A 502 -18.33 -10.68 3.39
C SER A 502 -17.26 -9.61 3.65
N PRO A 503 -16.49 -9.73 4.74
CA PRO A 503 -15.38 -8.83 5.06
C PRO A 503 -14.34 -8.73 3.95
N GLU A 504 -14.11 -9.81 3.21
CA GLU A 504 -13.14 -9.91 2.13
C GLU A 504 -13.52 -9.04 0.94
N VAL A 505 -14.80 -9.02 0.57
CA VAL A 505 -15.34 -8.17 -0.49
C VAL A 505 -15.32 -6.70 -0.07
N ILE A 506 -15.63 -6.43 1.19
CA ILE A 506 -15.56 -5.07 1.75
C ILE A 506 -14.13 -4.56 1.71
N GLN A 507 -13.15 -5.38 2.12
CA GLN A 507 -11.74 -5.04 2.01
C GLN A 507 -11.30 -4.81 0.56
N ALA A 508 -11.75 -5.63 -0.39
CA ALA A 508 -11.44 -5.45 -1.81
C ALA A 508 -11.95 -4.11 -2.35
N ALA A 509 -13.16 -3.71 -1.96
CA ALA A 509 -13.73 -2.41 -2.32
C ALA A 509 -12.97 -1.23 -1.69
N TYR A 510 -12.60 -1.34 -0.41
CA TYR A 510 -11.74 -0.37 0.28
C TYR A 510 -10.43 -0.13 -0.50
N ARG A 511 -9.75 -1.20 -0.90
CA ARG A 511 -8.46 -1.15 -1.62
C ARG A 511 -8.53 -0.36 -2.92
N ILE A 512 -9.68 -0.31 -3.58
CA ILE A 512 -9.88 0.48 -4.80
C ILE A 512 -9.81 1.98 -4.47
N GLY A 513 -10.61 2.42 -3.49
CA GLY A 513 -10.67 3.82 -3.09
C GLY A 513 -9.32 4.35 -2.59
N ASP A 514 -8.63 3.54 -1.77
CA ASP A 514 -7.28 3.83 -1.27
C ASP A 514 -6.28 4.03 -2.42
N SER A 515 -6.15 3.05 -3.30
CA SER A 515 -5.09 3.06 -4.32
C SER A 515 -5.22 4.19 -5.34
N VAL A 516 -6.44 4.46 -5.82
CA VAL A 516 -6.64 5.43 -6.92
C VAL A 516 -6.41 6.88 -6.49
N THR A 517 -6.51 7.17 -5.20
CA THR A 517 -6.33 8.53 -4.67
C THR A 517 -4.92 8.80 -4.13
N ASN A 518 -4.11 7.75 -3.92
CA ASN A 518 -2.71 7.88 -3.49
C ASN A 518 -1.86 8.76 -4.42
N ILE A 519 -2.15 8.75 -5.72
CA ILE A 519 -1.37 9.49 -6.73
C ILE A 519 -1.76 10.96 -6.87
N ILE A 520 -2.84 11.40 -6.22
CA ILE A 520 -3.34 12.77 -6.28
C ILE A 520 -3.41 13.45 -4.91
N THR A 521 -2.98 12.77 -3.84
CA THR A 521 -2.94 13.37 -2.51
C THR A 521 -1.56 13.84 -2.13
N PRO A 522 -1.37 15.12 -1.78
CA PRO A 522 -0.10 15.63 -1.26
C PRO A 522 0.22 15.09 0.15
N MET A 523 -0.79 14.51 0.85
CA MET A 523 -0.64 13.93 2.18
C MET A 523 0.12 12.58 2.18
N MET A 524 0.37 11.98 1.00
CA MET A 524 1.16 10.77 0.88
C MET A 524 2.63 11.05 1.23
N SER A 525 3.23 10.20 2.06
CA SER A 525 4.59 10.38 2.61
C SER A 525 5.69 10.57 1.55
N TYR A 526 5.52 9.99 0.36
CA TYR A 526 6.50 10.06 -0.72
C TYR A 526 6.21 11.16 -1.74
N PHE A 527 5.13 11.93 -1.60
CA PHE A 527 4.76 12.94 -2.59
C PHE A 527 5.85 14.01 -2.78
N GLY A 528 6.45 14.47 -1.68
CA GLY A 528 7.58 15.40 -1.72
C GLY A 528 8.81 14.85 -2.46
N LEU A 529 9.10 13.56 -2.30
CA LEU A 529 10.19 12.89 -3.03
C LEU A 529 9.90 12.84 -4.53
N ILE A 530 8.66 12.54 -4.92
CA ILE A 530 8.22 12.51 -6.33
C ILE A 530 8.34 13.90 -6.95
N LEU A 531 7.92 14.93 -6.22
CA LEU A 531 8.06 16.33 -6.64
C LEU A 531 9.54 16.69 -6.86
N ALA A 532 10.43 16.35 -5.91
CA ALA A 532 11.86 16.60 -6.02
C ALA A 532 12.49 15.88 -7.25
N PHE A 533 12.07 14.65 -7.56
CA PHE A 533 12.49 13.97 -8.78
C PHE A 533 11.97 14.66 -10.04
N ALA A 534 10.74 15.17 -10.03
CA ALA A 534 10.17 15.87 -11.18
C ALA A 534 10.86 17.22 -11.44
N GLU A 535 11.22 17.96 -10.38
CA GLU A 535 11.93 19.25 -10.47
C GLU A 535 13.32 19.15 -11.09
N ARG A 536 13.98 17.99 -11.04
CA ARG A 536 15.24 17.74 -11.75
C ARG A 536 15.10 17.96 -13.26
N TYR A 537 13.97 17.57 -13.83
CA TYR A 537 13.70 17.63 -15.27
C TYR A 537 13.02 18.93 -15.70
N VAL A 538 12.22 19.55 -14.83
CA VAL A 538 11.52 20.82 -15.12
C VAL A 538 11.61 21.72 -13.90
N LYS A 539 12.32 22.86 -14.05
CA LYS A 539 12.50 23.86 -12.98
C LYS A 539 11.18 24.41 -12.47
N ASN A 540 11.07 24.61 -11.17
CA ASN A 540 9.91 25.20 -10.49
C ASN A 540 8.59 24.48 -10.79
N LEU A 541 8.64 23.17 -10.94
CA LEU A 541 7.46 22.36 -11.17
C LEU A 541 6.63 22.30 -9.87
N GLY A 542 5.40 22.86 -9.91
CA GLY A 542 4.53 22.94 -8.74
C GLY A 542 3.78 21.61 -8.44
N ILE A 543 3.30 21.48 -7.20
CA ILE A 543 2.45 20.35 -6.74
C ILE A 543 1.25 20.16 -7.67
N GLY A 544 0.58 21.26 -8.06
CA GLY A 544 -0.57 21.25 -8.96
C GLY A 544 -0.27 20.60 -10.31
N THR A 545 0.92 20.77 -10.86
CA THR A 545 1.33 20.14 -12.13
C THR A 545 1.46 18.63 -11.97
N VAL A 546 2.06 18.15 -10.88
CA VAL A 546 2.14 16.70 -10.61
C VAL A 546 0.74 16.12 -10.46
N ILE A 547 -0.14 16.75 -9.70
CA ILE A 547 -1.51 16.27 -9.51
C ILE A 547 -2.28 16.29 -10.84
N SER A 548 -2.17 17.36 -11.63
CA SER A 548 -2.82 17.44 -12.95
C SER A 548 -2.36 16.34 -13.90
N MET A 549 -1.06 15.99 -13.87
CA MET A 549 -0.48 14.89 -14.64
C MET A 549 -1.00 13.53 -14.15
N MET A 550 -1.25 13.36 -12.84
CA MET A 550 -1.70 12.11 -12.25
C MET A 550 -3.22 11.93 -12.28
N LEU A 551 -3.98 13.00 -12.41
CA LEU A 551 -5.45 12.96 -12.38
C LEU A 551 -6.09 12.03 -13.42
N PRO A 552 -5.64 11.99 -14.70
CA PRO A 552 -6.16 11.03 -15.67
C PRO A 552 -5.98 9.57 -15.25
N TYR A 553 -4.85 9.23 -14.61
CA TYR A 553 -4.65 7.88 -14.07
C TYR A 553 -5.65 7.60 -12.94
N SER A 554 -5.78 8.50 -11.97
CA SER A 554 -6.69 8.34 -10.83
C SER A 554 -8.12 8.08 -11.29
N ILE A 555 -8.67 8.91 -12.18
CA ILE A 555 -10.04 8.79 -12.68
C ILE A 555 -10.23 7.48 -13.46
N LEU A 556 -9.31 7.14 -14.36
CA LEU A 556 -9.47 5.97 -15.21
C LEU A 556 -9.18 4.66 -14.48
N PHE A 557 -8.29 4.67 -13.50
CA PHE A 557 -8.12 3.55 -12.58
C PHE A 557 -9.38 3.32 -11.75
N LEU A 558 -9.96 4.38 -11.18
CA LEU A 558 -11.21 4.30 -10.43
C LEU A 558 -12.33 3.70 -11.28
N CYS A 559 -12.57 4.25 -12.46
CA CYS A 559 -13.60 3.74 -13.37
C CYS A 559 -13.36 2.28 -13.77
N GLY A 560 -12.12 1.95 -14.18
CA GLY A 560 -11.75 0.61 -14.58
C GLY A 560 -11.87 -0.40 -13.43
N TRP A 561 -11.44 -0.03 -12.23
CA TRP A 561 -11.55 -0.91 -11.06
C TRP A 561 -12.98 -1.10 -10.58
N ILE A 562 -13.81 -0.05 -10.57
CA ILE A 562 -15.25 -0.20 -10.27
C ILE A 562 -15.88 -1.18 -11.26
N ILE A 563 -15.62 -1.03 -12.57
CA ILE A 563 -16.13 -1.94 -13.58
C ILE A 563 -15.64 -3.37 -13.33
N LEU A 564 -14.33 -3.56 -13.08
CA LEU A 564 -13.76 -4.88 -12.77
C LEU A 564 -14.41 -5.48 -11.52
N PHE A 565 -14.59 -4.70 -10.46
CA PHE A 565 -15.17 -5.16 -9.20
C PHE A 565 -16.61 -5.68 -9.42
N TYR A 566 -17.44 -4.93 -10.12
CA TYR A 566 -18.81 -5.34 -10.39
C TYR A 566 -18.89 -6.54 -11.33
N VAL A 567 -18.07 -6.57 -12.38
CA VAL A 567 -18.01 -7.71 -13.30
C VAL A 567 -17.49 -8.95 -12.57
N TRP A 568 -16.44 -8.84 -11.78
CA TRP A 568 -15.81 -9.96 -11.07
C TRP A 568 -16.72 -10.53 -9.99
N VAL A 569 -17.18 -9.68 -9.08
CA VAL A 569 -17.89 -10.11 -7.86
C VAL A 569 -19.37 -10.40 -8.13
N PHE A 570 -20.06 -9.49 -8.81
CA PHE A 570 -21.52 -9.57 -8.93
C PHE A 570 -22.02 -10.15 -10.24
N PHE A 571 -21.32 -9.94 -11.36
CA PHE A 571 -21.76 -10.47 -12.65
C PHE A 571 -21.25 -11.89 -12.88
N LEU A 572 -19.96 -12.15 -12.65
CA LEU A 572 -19.35 -13.47 -12.81
C LEU A 572 -19.46 -14.32 -11.53
N GLY A 573 -19.76 -13.75 -10.37
CA GLY A 573 -19.84 -14.45 -9.09
C GLY A 573 -18.49 -15.07 -8.65
N LEU A 574 -17.36 -14.46 -9.06
CA LEU A 574 -16.03 -14.99 -8.74
C LEU A 574 -15.60 -14.51 -7.36
N PRO A 575 -14.95 -15.37 -6.56
CA PRO A 575 -14.40 -14.98 -5.26
C PRO A 575 -13.25 -13.98 -5.43
N VAL A 576 -13.11 -13.05 -4.50
CA VAL A 576 -12.02 -12.06 -4.52
C VAL A 576 -10.67 -12.68 -4.14
N GLY A 577 -10.68 -13.83 -3.47
CA GLY A 577 -9.50 -14.61 -3.11
C GLY A 577 -9.88 -16.03 -2.68
N PRO A 578 -8.91 -16.83 -2.21
CA PRO A 578 -9.19 -18.12 -1.58
C PRO A 578 -10.10 -17.92 -0.37
N GLU A 579 -11.06 -18.81 -0.15
CA GLU A 579 -12.00 -18.78 0.99
C GLU A 579 -12.71 -17.43 1.21
N ALA A 580 -12.86 -16.65 0.15
CA ALA A 580 -13.43 -15.32 0.19
C ALA A 580 -14.83 -15.32 -0.46
N PRO A 581 -15.89 -15.72 0.23
CA PRO A 581 -17.25 -15.70 -0.30
C PRO A 581 -17.68 -14.26 -0.62
N THR A 582 -18.62 -14.09 -1.52
CA THR A 582 -19.18 -12.76 -1.82
C THR A 582 -20.11 -12.30 -0.70
N PHE A 583 -20.90 -13.22 -0.17
CA PHE A 583 -21.91 -12.91 0.82
C PHE A 583 -21.59 -13.56 2.16
N TYR A 584 -21.89 -12.83 3.21
CA TYR A 584 -21.89 -13.31 4.58
C TYR A 584 -23.32 -13.68 4.97
N THR A 585 -23.50 -14.86 5.52
CA THR A 585 -24.79 -15.29 6.08
C THR A 585 -24.72 -15.13 7.59
N LEU A 586 -25.60 -14.28 8.11
CA LEU A 586 -25.78 -14.04 9.55
C LEU A 586 -26.23 -15.31 10.29
#